data_026f75bed06e22ca665b19b1f718f059
#
_entry.id   026f75bed06e22ca665b19b1f718f059
#
_cell.length_a   1.000
_cell.length_b   1.000
_cell.length_c   1.000
_cell.angle_alpha   90.00
_cell.angle_beta   90.00
_cell.angle_gamma   90.00
#
_symmetry.space_group_name_H-M   'P 1'
#
loop_
_entity.id
_entity.type
_entity.pdbx_description
1 polymer ?
#
loop_
_entity_poly.entity_id
_entity_poly.type
_entity_poly.pdbx_seq_one_letter_code
_entity_poly.pdbx_strand_id
1 'polypeptide(L)'
;MISNHMGLVPLTDKIIITRQAENPDVDEWGVAQYEKVSREYKCHISYNYKQEAISYDNYSKGIGNNIVYTAKIYLRGLVLIENEDKIEFIDMCGNIVEKELITVYPVRDFSGKVLATCLVV
;
A
#
# COMPACT_ATOMS: atom_id res chain seq x y z
N MET A 1 -27.25 1.15 9.16
CA MET A 1 -26.92 2.46 8.74
C MET A 1 -25.51 2.62 8.14
N ILE A 2 -24.49 2.16 8.74
CA ILE A 2 -23.14 2.44 8.28
C ILE A 2 -22.65 1.33 7.37
N SER A 3 -23.36 1.19 6.24
CA SER A 3 -22.95 0.23 5.23
C SER A 3 -21.65 0.61 4.57
N ASN A 4 -21.35 1.90 4.52
CA ASN A 4 -20.09 2.40 4.00
C ASN A 4 -19.26 2.99 5.12
N HIS A 5 -18.68 2.13 5.93
CA HIS A 5 -17.88 2.53 7.08
C HIS A 5 -16.68 3.41 6.67
N MET A 6 -16.05 3.09 5.55
CA MET A 6 -14.91 3.86 5.08
C MET A 6 -15.27 5.26 4.62
N GLY A 7 -16.54 5.51 4.26
CA GLY A 7 -17.01 6.84 3.94
C GLY A 7 -17.07 7.78 5.13
N LEU A 8 -17.09 7.23 6.36
CA LEU A 8 -17.11 8.00 7.59
C LEU A 8 -15.72 8.19 8.21
N VAL A 9 -14.73 7.44 7.75
CA VAL A 9 -13.36 7.57 8.24
C VAL A 9 -12.68 8.72 7.53
N PRO A 10 -12.20 9.74 8.26
CA PRO A 10 -11.48 10.84 7.64
C PRO A 10 -10.19 10.34 6.98
N LEU A 11 -9.96 10.77 5.75
CA LEU A 11 -8.70 10.53 5.06
C LEU A 11 -7.75 11.70 5.33
N THR A 12 -7.20 11.71 6.54
CA THR A 12 -6.36 12.81 7.02
C THR A 12 -4.89 12.62 6.74
N ASP A 13 -4.49 11.40 6.39
CA ASP A 13 -3.11 11.07 6.11
C ASP A 13 -2.84 11.09 4.62
N LYS A 14 -1.58 11.11 4.25
CA LYS A 14 -1.13 11.07 2.86
C LYS A 14 -0.02 10.07 2.71
N ILE A 15 -0.03 9.37 1.59
CA ILE A 15 1.08 8.51 1.19
C ILE A 15 1.52 8.87 -0.22
N ILE A 16 2.77 8.56 -0.52
CA ILE A 16 3.32 8.67 -1.86
C ILE A 16 3.70 7.27 -2.31
N ILE A 17 3.14 6.85 -3.44
CA ILE A 17 3.45 5.57 -4.06
C ILE A 17 4.33 5.83 -5.27
N THR A 18 5.51 5.25 -5.27
CA THR A 18 6.48 5.39 -6.35
C THR A 18 6.61 4.08 -7.10
N ARG A 19 6.44 4.16 -8.41
CA ARG A 19 6.52 3.02 -9.33
C ARG A 19 7.55 3.29 -10.40
N GLN A 20 8.33 2.27 -10.73
CA GLN A 20 9.26 2.33 -11.85
C GLN A 20 8.51 2.06 -13.16
N ALA A 21 8.77 2.87 -14.19
CA ALA A 21 8.13 2.70 -15.49
C ALA A 21 8.53 1.35 -16.12
N GLU A 22 7.55 0.69 -16.77
CA GLU A 22 7.77 -0.62 -17.39
C GLU A 22 8.71 -0.55 -18.60
N ASN A 23 8.64 0.53 -19.37
CA ASN A 23 9.42 0.72 -20.59
C ASN A 23 10.50 1.77 -20.33
N PRO A 24 11.72 1.35 -20.02
CA PRO A 24 12.81 2.29 -19.81
C PRO A 24 13.21 2.98 -21.12
N ASP A 25 13.51 4.26 -21.05
CA ASP A 25 14.18 4.95 -22.13
C ASP A 25 15.64 4.54 -22.13
N VAL A 26 16.23 4.52 -23.34
CA VAL A 26 17.63 4.18 -23.52
C VAL A 26 18.38 5.48 -23.84
N ASP A 27 19.43 5.77 -23.09
CA ASP A 27 20.25 6.95 -23.35
C ASP A 27 21.12 6.74 -24.60
N GLU A 28 21.90 7.77 -24.94
CA GLU A 28 22.80 7.71 -26.11
C GLU A 28 23.89 6.65 -26.01
N TRP A 29 24.14 6.17 -24.80
CA TRP A 29 25.16 5.15 -24.50
C TRP A 29 24.57 3.74 -24.47
N GLY A 30 23.28 3.58 -24.74
CA GLY A 30 22.58 2.30 -24.67
C GLY A 30 22.22 1.84 -23.26
N VAL A 31 22.36 2.71 -22.27
CA VAL A 31 22.02 2.40 -20.88
C VAL A 31 20.53 2.65 -20.65
N ALA A 32 19.84 1.66 -20.10
CA ALA A 32 18.41 1.81 -19.76
C ALA A 32 18.22 2.84 -18.66
N GLN A 33 17.36 3.81 -18.94
CA GLN A 33 16.94 4.83 -17.98
C GLN A 33 15.52 4.54 -17.54
N TYR A 34 15.34 4.17 -16.27
CA TYR A 34 14.00 3.91 -15.72
C TYR A 34 13.43 5.19 -15.14
N GLU A 35 12.28 5.58 -15.66
CA GLU A 35 11.54 6.70 -15.14
C GLU A 35 10.70 6.25 -13.94
N LYS A 36 10.79 7.00 -12.84
CA LYS A 36 9.97 6.76 -11.66
C LYS A 36 8.75 7.65 -11.70
N VAL A 37 7.59 7.06 -11.48
CA VAL A 37 6.33 7.78 -11.39
C VAL A 37 5.86 7.74 -9.95
N SER A 38 5.66 8.90 -9.36
CA SER A 38 5.15 9.04 -8.00
C SER A 38 3.75 9.62 -8.01
N ARG A 39 2.87 9.06 -7.19
CA ARG A 39 1.51 9.57 -7.00
C ARG A 39 1.22 9.72 -5.52
N GLU A 40 0.53 10.80 -5.17
CA GLU A 40 0.08 11.08 -3.82
C GLU A 40 -1.37 10.61 -3.66
N TYR A 41 -1.65 9.95 -2.55
CA TYR A 41 -2.99 9.49 -2.20
C TYR A 41 -3.36 9.97 -0.81
N LYS A 42 -4.59 10.42 -0.65
CA LYS A 42 -5.19 10.61 0.68
C LYS A 42 -5.60 9.27 1.24
N CYS A 43 -5.34 9.06 2.51
CA CYS A 43 -5.56 7.76 3.13
C CYS A 43 -5.82 7.88 4.61
N HIS A 44 -6.14 6.75 5.22
CA HIS A 44 -6.15 6.57 6.67
C HIS A 44 -5.09 5.53 7.03
N ILE A 45 -4.18 5.89 7.91
CA ILE A 45 -3.11 5.00 8.37
C ILE A 45 -3.46 4.49 9.77
N SER A 46 -3.57 3.18 9.89
CA SER A 46 -3.78 2.50 11.16
C SER A 46 -2.49 1.80 11.57
N TYR A 47 -1.83 2.33 12.59
CA TYR A 47 -0.56 1.78 13.07
C TYR A 47 -0.76 0.53 13.90
N ASN A 48 0.17 -0.40 13.79
CA ASN A 48 0.13 -1.68 14.50
C ASN A 48 0.76 -1.54 15.89
N TYR A 49 0.08 -0.90 16.81
CA TYR A 49 0.58 -0.71 18.18
C TYR A 49 0.73 -1.99 18.95
N LYS A 50 -0.10 -2.99 18.67
CA LYS A 50 -0.10 -4.27 19.39
C LYS A 50 0.92 -5.25 18.81
N GLN A 51 1.60 -4.87 17.75
CA GLN A 51 2.55 -5.72 17.04
C GLN A 51 1.93 -7.04 16.58
N GLU A 52 0.71 -6.98 16.09
CA GLU A 52 0.02 -8.13 15.53
C GLU A 52 0.73 -8.63 14.28
N ALA A 53 0.75 -9.94 14.10
CA ALA A 53 1.30 -10.56 12.91
C ALA A 53 0.18 -10.95 11.94
N ILE A 54 0.47 -10.89 10.65
CA ILE A 54 -0.39 -11.45 9.62
C ILE A 54 0.27 -12.66 9.01
N SER A 55 -0.56 -13.60 8.56
CA SER A 55 -0.11 -14.76 7.81
C SER A 55 -0.32 -14.49 6.32
N TYR A 56 0.67 -14.79 5.51
CA TYR A 56 0.54 -14.69 4.06
C TYR A 56 1.20 -15.89 3.39
N ASP A 57 0.65 -16.30 2.25
CA ASP A 57 1.19 -17.39 1.49
C ASP A 57 2.29 -16.89 0.56
N ASN A 58 3.40 -17.57 0.60
CA ASN A 58 4.51 -17.32 -0.31
C ASN A 58 4.84 -18.61 -1.04
N TYR A 59 4.33 -18.72 -2.26
CA TYR A 59 4.50 -19.93 -3.05
C TYR A 59 5.95 -20.27 -3.36
N SER A 60 6.81 -19.28 -3.45
CA SER A 60 8.23 -19.53 -3.69
C SER A 60 8.91 -20.22 -2.53
N LYS A 61 8.40 -20.07 -1.33
CA LYS A 61 8.91 -20.71 -0.13
C LYS A 61 8.11 -21.93 0.30
N GLY A 62 6.92 -22.12 -0.27
CA GLY A 62 6.05 -23.26 0.02
C GLY A 62 5.47 -23.31 1.44
N ILE A 63 5.61 -22.28 2.22
CA ILE A 63 5.19 -22.21 3.62
C ILE A 63 4.51 -20.87 3.87
N GLY A 64 3.40 -20.89 4.63
CA GLY A 64 2.79 -19.67 5.14
C GLY A 64 3.72 -18.98 6.14
N ASN A 65 3.92 -17.71 5.99
CA ASN A 65 4.77 -16.91 6.86
C ASN A 65 3.94 -15.98 7.72
N ASN A 66 4.35 -15.83 8.97
CA ASN A 66 3.81 -14.81 9.86
C ASN A 66 4.79 -13.65 9.92
N ILE A 67 4.30 -12.45 9.67
CA ILE A 67 5.11 -11.25 9.72
C ILE A 67 4.39 -10.17 10.51
N VAL A 68 5.12 -9.47 11.35
CA VAL A 68 4.60 -8.31 12.05
C VAL A 68 4.62 -7.13 11.11
N TYR A 69 3.45 -6.59 10.79
CA TYR A 69 3.35 -5.44 9.91
C TYR A 69 3.51 -4.11 10.69
N THR A 70 3.88 -3.05 10.01
CA THR A 70 4.03 -1.72 10.62
C THR A 70 2.69 -0.98 10.68
N ALA A 71 1.95 -1.00 9.60
CA ALA A 71 0.69 -0.27 9.49
C ALA A 71 -0.20 -0.85 8.40
N LYS A 72 -1.50 -0.57 8.52
CA LYS A 72 -2.47 -0.79 7.45
C LYS A 72 -2.91 0.56 6.91
N ILE A 73 -2.84 0.72 5.60
CA ILE A 73 -3.15 1.98 4.92
C ILE A 73 -4.40 1.77 4.09
N TYR A 74 -5.44 2.54 4.37
CA TYR A 74 -6.72 2.44 3.68
C TYR A 74 -6.86 3.56 2.65
N LEU A 75 -6.93 3.18 1.38
CA LEU A 75 -7.19 4.06 0.25
C LEU A 75 -8.65 3.92 -0.17
N ARG A 76 -9.30 5.05 -0.46
CA ARG A 76 -10.70 5.00 -0.88
C ARG A 76 -10.83 4.37 -2.27
N GLY A 77 -11.80 3.47 -2.43
CA GLY A 77 -12.07 2.80 -3.68
C GLY A 77 -11.03 1.74 -4.04
N LEU A 78 -11.06 1.30 -5.28
CA LEU A 78 -10.11 0.32 -5.78
C LEU A 78 -8.89 1.02 -6.35
N VAL A 79 -7.74 0.78 -5.75
CA VAL A 79 -6.45 1.30 -6.24
C VAL A 79 -5.56 0.10 -6.57
N LEU A 80 -5.03 0.07 -7.79
CA LEU A 80 -4.17 -1.01 -8.24
C LEU A 80 -2.74 -0.73 -7.79
N ILE A 81 -2.22 -1.62 -6.95
CA ILE A 81 -0.88 -1.51 -6.39
C ILE A 81 -0.08 -2.75 -6.80
N GLU A 82 1.14 -2.53 -7.25
CA GLU A 82 2.07 -3.61 -7.61
C GLU A 82 3.02 -3.92 -6.46
N ASN A 83 3.49 -5.16 -6.40
CA ASN A 83 4.38 -5.61 -5.33
C ASN A 83 5.71 -4.84 -5.26
N GLU A 84 6.13 -4.25 -6.37
CA GLU A 84 7.38 -3.49 -6.46
C GLU A 84 7.21 -2.03 -6.11
N ASP A 85 5.99 -1.58 -5.87
CA ASP A 85 5.72 -0.20 -5.49
C ASP A 85 6.30 0.11 -4.12
N LYS A 86 6.91 1.28 -4.01
CA LYS A 86 7.43 1.78 -2.74
C LYS A 86 6.45 2.77 -2.15
N ILE A 87 6.21 2.64 -0.87
CA ILE A 87 5.22 3.44 -0.15
C ILE A 87 5.92 4.29 0.88
N GLU A 88 5.78 5.61 0.76
CA GLU A 88 6.32 6.58 1.71
C GLU A 88 5.18 7.27 2.45
N PHE A 89 5.36 7.43 3.74
CA PHE A 89 4.45 8.22 4.58
C PHE A 89 5.21 8.86 5.75
N ILE A 90 4.57 9.82 6.37
CA ILE A 90 5.10 10.46 7.57
C ILE A 90 4.49 9.77 8.77
N ASP A 91 5.33 9.23 9.65
CA ASP A 91 4.86 8.57 10.87
C ASP A 91 4.39 9.58 11.93
N MET A 92 3.96 9.08 13.08
CA MET A 92 3.47 9.92 14.16
C MET A 92 4.54 10.82 14.77
N CYS A 93 5.80 10.47 14.60
CA CYS A 93 6.93 11.26 15.10
C CYS A 93 7.40 12.30 14.10
N GLY A 94 6.78 12.38 12.92
CA GLY A 94 7.15 13.29 11.86
C GLY A 94 8.28 12.81 10.96
N ASN A 95 8.68 11.55 11.08
CA ASN A 95 9.72 10.97 10.24
C ASN A 95 9.15 10.42 8.95
N ILE A 96 9.91 10.56 7.87
CA ILE A 96 9.57 9.94 6.59
C ILE A 96 9.94 8.47 6.66
N VAL A 97 8.94 7.61 6.44
CA VAL A 97 9.10 6.15 6.46
C VAL A 97 8.83 5.62 5.07
N GLU A 98 9.77 4.85 4.53
CA GLU A 98 9.61 4.12 3.27
C GLU A 98 9.43 2.65 3.59
N LYS A 99 8.36 2.05 3.08
CA LYS A 99 8.04 0.65 3.30
C LYS A 99 7.74 -0.06 1.99
N GLU A 100 8.02 -1.35 1.97
CA GLU A 100 7.59 -2.24 0.92
C GLU A 100 6.24 -2.86 1.27
N LEU A 101 5.46 -3.16 0.24
CA LEU A 101 4.16 -3.78 0.41
C LEU A 101 4.32 -5.23 0.89
N ILE A 102 3.63 -5.59 1.97
CA ILE A 102 3.53 -6.99 2.41
C ILE A 102 2.39 -7.66 1.65
N THR A 103 1.22 -7.06 1.69
CA THR A 103 0.05 -7.55 0.97
C THR A 103 -0.94 -6.42 0.73
N VAL A 104 -1.86 -6.66 -0.19
CA VAL A 104 -2.94 -5.74 -0.49
C VAL A 104 -4.24 -6.52 -0.62
N TYR A 105 -5.32 -5.97 -0.08
CA TYR A 105 -6.63 -6.60 -0.23
C TYR A 105 -7.73 -5.53 -0.31
N PRO A 106 -8.82 -5.83 -1.02
CA PRO A 106 -9.96 -4.94 -1.08
C PRO A 106 -10.81 -5.07 0.17
N VAL A 107 -11.37 -3.96 0.62
CA VAL A 107 -12.40 -3.93 1.65
C VAL A 107 -13.75 -3.79 0.94
N ARG A 108 -14.63 -4.75 1.14
CA ARG A 108 -15.91 -4.83 0.44
C ARG A 108 -17.08 -4.67 1.40
N ASP A 109 -18.18 -4.15 0.89
CA ASP A 109 -19.45 -4.16 1.62
C ASP A 109 -20.18 -5.50 1.45
N PHE A 110 -21.37 -5.63 2.04
CA PHE A 110 -22.16 -6.86 1.95
C PHE A 110 -22.63 -7.19 0.53
N SER A 111 -22.70 -6.20 -0.35
CA SER A 111 -23.05 -6.42 -1.75
C SER A 111 -21.86 -6.80 -2.63
N GLY A 112 -20.66 -6.79 -2.07
CA GLY A 112 -19.41 -7.08 -2.78
C GLY A 112 -18.76 -5.87 -3.43
N LYS A 113 -19.31 -4.67 -3.24
CA LYS A 113 -18.72 -3.44 -3.76
C LYS A 113 -17.44 -3.10 -2.99
N VAL A 114 -16.39 -2.75 -3.72
CA VAL A 114 -15.14 -2.34 -3.11
C VAL A 114 -15.27 -0.92 -2.55
N LEU A 115 -15.11 -0.79 -1.24
CA LEU A 115 -15.14 0.50 -0.53
C LEU A 115 -13.76 1.12 -0.42
N ALA A 116 -12.75 0.29 -0.23
CA ALA A 116 -11.39 0.73 -0.01
C ALA A 116 -10.39 -0.33 -0.45
N THR A 117 -9.15 0.09 -0.58
CA THR A 117 -8.01 -0.81 -0.79
C THR A 117 -7.13 -0.70 0.44
N CYS A 118 -6.85 -1.82 1.10
CA CYS A 118 -5.99 -1.88 2.27
C CYS A 118 -4.60 -2.35 1.86
N LEU A 119 -3.60 -1.51 2.15
CA LEU A 119 -2.20 -1.84 1.96
C LEU A 119 -1.61 -2.21 3.32
N VAL A 120 -0.99 -3.36 3.42
CA VAL A 120 -0.29 -3.79 4.64
C VAL A 120 1.21 -3.63 4.41
N VAL A 121 1.85 -2.82 5.22
CA VAL A 121 3.25 -2.47 5.07
C VAL A 121 4.10 -2.78 6.29
#